data_7f0f630883cacefa4d755ffe151a2b1d
#
_entry.id   7f0f630883cacefa4d755ffe151a2b1d
#
_cell.length_a   1.000
_cell.length_b   1.000
_cell.length_c   1.000
_cell.angle_alpha   90.00
_cell.angle_beta   90.00
_cell.angle_gamma   90.00
#
_symmetry.space_group_name_H-M   'P 1'
#
loop_
_entity.id
_entity.type
_entity.pdbx_description
1 polymer ?
#
loop_
_entity_poly.entity_id
_entity_poly.type
_entity_poly.pdbx_seq_one_letter_code
_entity_poly.pdbx_strand_id
1 'polypeptide(L)'
;RAVQRTVGTAAGVVLGGLLLALVPVGPLFILIIAAIAFVLPWLAPRNYALTAFAITPLVLVLIDFLSPARSGMQYADLRLLDTLMGCAIVLLFGYLLWPRRHASELQESMAQARQAIAHYLQLVLDHRLQPESADVSEARRAAYGKLVDMRAALQKSMAEPPPAGYEAAAWFPLVACAARLCDAITVYSASASAQPDEQEWAWLQQMPQAIAGLQSLPELPAQLLDGHSPESQLIASIRKETHTRERLYEKAVAPTAAAAT
;
A
#
# COMPACT_ATOMS: atom_id res chain seq x y z
N ARG A 1 -14.97 1.52 4.09
CA ARG A 1 -15.49 2.17 5.33
C ARG A 1 -16.87 2.80 5.09
N ALA A 2 -17.11 3.52 3.96
CA ALA A 2 -18.44 4.11 3.67
C ALA A 2 -19.56 3.04 3.62
N VAL A 3 -19.37 1.97 2.84
CA VAL A 3 -20.34 0.85 2.74
C VAL A 3 -20.57 0.19 4.09
N GLN A 4 -19.53 -0.06 4.86
CA GLN A 4 -19.63 -0.63 6.21
C GLN A 4 -20.44 0.28 7.15
N ARG A 5 -20.26 1.60 7.04
CA ARG A 5 -21.04 2.57 7.80
C ARG A 5 -22.53 2.54 7.41
N THR A 6 -22.82 2.52 6.11
CA THR A 6 -24.22 2.47 5.63
C THR A 6 -24.93 1.22 6.12
N VAL A 7 -24.31 0.05 5.94
CA VAL A 7 -24.88 -1.23 6.38
C VAL A 7 -25.06 -1.26 7.90
N GLY A 8 -24.03 -0.85 8.65
CA GLY A 8 -24.09 -0.80 10.11
C GLY A 8 -25.16 0.15 10.62
N THR A 9 -25.27 1.36 10.03
CA THR A 9 -26.31 2.33 10.41
C THR A 9 -27.70 1.84 10.07
N ALA A 10 -27.93 1.26 8.88
CA ALA A 10 -29.24 0.72 8.49
C ALA A 10 -29.69 -0.39 9.45
N ALA A 11 -28.83 -1.35 9.76
CA ALA A 11 -29.12 -2.39 10.74
C ALA A 11 -29.32 -1.82 12.14
N GLY A 12 -28.54 -0.79 12.54
CA GLY A 12 -28.68 -0.10 13.82
C GLY A 12 -30.01 0.68 13.95
N VAL A 13 -30.50 1.30 12.85
CA VAL A 13 -31.82 1.96 12.81
C VAL A 13 -32.95 0.94 13.02
N VAL A 14 -32.85 -0.21 12.36
CA VAL A 14 -33.87 -1.29 12.54
C VAL A 14 -33.84 -1.77 13.99
N LEU A 15 -32.67 -2.01 14.57
CA LEU A 15 -32.57 -2.43 15.97
C LEU A 15 -33.07 -1.36 16.92
N GLY A 16 -32.70 -0.10 16.73
CA GLY A 16 -33.14 1.03 17.56
C GLY A 16 -34.65 1.25 17.49
N GLY A 17 -35.22 1.19 16.28
CA GLY A 17 -36.68 1.26 16.08
C GLY A 17 -37.43 0.11 16.75
N LEU A 18 -36.90 -1.11 16.67
CA LEU A 18 -37.46 -2.29 17.32
C LEU A 18 -37.37 -2.18 18.85
N LEU A 19 -36.27 -1.68 19.39
CA LEU A 19 -36.13 -1.42 20.83
C LEU A 19 -37.15 -0.40 21.32
N LEU A 20 -37.34 0.72 20.60
CA LEU A 20 -38.30 1.75 20.96
C LEU A 20 -39.77 1.26 20.84
N ALA A 21 -40.07 0.36 19.89
CA ALA A 21 -41.40 -0.18 19.67
C ALA A 21 -41.82 -1.28 20.66
N LEU A 22 -40.85 -2.16 21.05
CA LEU A 22 -41.14 -3.38 21.81
C LEU A 22 -40.81 -3.27 23.30
N VAL A 23 -39.87 -2.42 23.70
CA VAL A 23 -39.41 -2.33 25.08
C VAL A 23 -39.93 -1.04 25.71
N PRO A 24 -40.85 -1.11 26.70
CA PRO A 24 -41.30 0.06 27.40
C PRO A 24 -40.17 0.74 28.18
N VAL A 25 -40.21 2.07 28.23
CA VAL A 25 -39.23 2.85 28.98
C VAL A 25 -39.28 2.47 30.46
N GLY A 26 -38.23 1.77 30.93
CA GLY A 26 -38.15 1.22 32.27
C GLY A 26 -36.76 0.71 32.61
N PRO A 27 -36.57 0.07 33.80
CA PRO A 27 -35.25 -0.40 34.23
C PRO A 27 -34.58 -1.38 33.24
N LEU A 28 -35.36 -2.24 32.57
CA LEU A 28 -34.89 -3.16 31.55
C LEU A 28 -34.33 -2.43 30.32
N PHE A 29 -34.99 -1.35 29.89
CA PHE A 29 -34.58 -0.51 28.79
C PHE A 29 -33.20 0.14 29.05
N ILE A 30 -33.04 0.71 30.27
CA ILE A 30 -31.78 1.31 30.72
C ILE A 30 -30.64 0.26 30.74
N LEU A 31 -30.94 -0.95 31.19
CA LEU A 31 -29.96 -2.04 31.24
C LEU A 31 -29.51 -2.48 29.85
N ILE A 32 -30.41 -2.56 28.87
CA ILE A 32 -30.08 -2.87 27.48
C ILE A 32 -29.15 -1.79 26.88
N ILE A 33 -29.47 -0.51 27.08
CA ILE A 33 -28.67 0.61 26.61
C ILE A 33 -27.29 0.61 27.26
N ALA A 34 -27.22 0.39 28.57
CA ALA A 34 -25.96 0.28 29.30
C ALA A 34 -25.09 -0.89 28.77
N ALA A 35 -25.71 -2.03 28.47
CA ALA A 35 -25.02 -3.18 27.88
C ALA A 35 -24.45 -2.86 26.49
N ILE A 36 -25.21 -2.19 25.62
CA ILE A 36 -24.75 -1.75 24.30
C ILE A 36 -23.57 -0.77 24.46
N ALA A 37 -23.69 0.23 25.35
CA ALA A 37 -22.65 1.20 25.62
C ALA A 37 -21.36 0.55 26.20
N PHE A 38 -21.52 -0.46 27.04
CA PHE A 38 -20.39 -1.21 27.63
C PHE A 38 -19.61 -2.03 26.60
N VAL A 39 -20.30 -2.62 25.63
CA VAL A 39 -19.67 -3.45 24.58
C VAL A 39 -19.04 -2.57 23.48
N LEU A 40 -19.47 -1.31 23.33
CA LEU A 40 -19.02 -0.41 22.27
C LEU A 40 -17.49 -0.24 22.16
N PRO A 41 -16.73 -0.04 23.26
CA PRO A 41 -15.25 0.09 23.18
C PRO A 41 -14.56 -1.15 22.65
N TRP A 42 -15.16 -2.33 22.81
CA TRP A 42 -14.64 -3.58 22.30
C TRP A 42 -14.92 -3.80 20.80
N LEU A 43 -16.02 -3.24 20.30
CA LEU A 43 -16.39 -3.32 18.89
C LEU A 43 -15.64 -2.29 18.04
N ALA A 44 -15.35 -1.12 18.60
CA ALA A 44 -14.73 0.01 17.89
C ALA A 44 -13.42 -0.32 17.14
N PRO A 45 -12.44 -1.04 17.72
CA PRO A 45 -11.20 -1.38 17.02
C PRO A 45 -11.33 -2.54 16.05
N ARG A 46 -12.40 -3.36 16.15
CA ARG A 46 -12.53 -4.62 15.39
C ARG A 46 -13.22 -4.42 14.04
N ASN A 47 -14.33 -3.70 14.02
CA ASN A 47 -15.10 -3.53 12.78
C ASN A 47 -15.93 -2.25 12.83
N TYR A 48 -15.72 -1.37 11.84
CA TYR A 48 -16.43 -0.10 11.74
C TYR A 48 -17.95 -0.26 11.54
N ALA A 49 -18.39 -1.32 10.85
CA ALA A 49 -19.82 -1.60 10.69
C ALA A 49 -20.50 -1.93 12.03
N LEU A 50 -19.84 -2.73 12.88
CA LEU A 50 -20.34 -3.09 14.22
C LEU A 50 -20.40 -1.86 15.14
N THR A 51 -19.44 -0.96 15.02
CA THR A 51 -19.42 0.30 15.75
C THR A 51 -20.61 1.17 15.34
N ALA A 52 -20.84 1.35 14.02
CA ALA A 52 -21.98 2.11 13.51
C ALA A 52 -23.33 1.47 13.93
N PHE A 53 -23.41 0.14 13.88
CA PHE A 53 -24.56 -0.63 14.33
C PHE A 53 -24.90 -0.41 15.81
N ALA A 54 -23.91 -0.39 16.69
CA ALA A 54 -24.12 -0.21 18.14
C ALA A 54 -24.38 1.26 18.53
N ILE A 55 -23.74 2.23 17.88
CA ILE A 55 -23.91 3.66 18.17
C ILE A 55 -25.30 4.15 17.73
N THR A 56 -25.84 3.66 16.60
CA THR A 56 -27.09 4.18 16.03
C THR A 56 -28.29 4.01 16.97
N PRO A 57 -28.58 2.84 17.54
CA PRO A 57 -29.69 2.69 18.49
C PRO A 57 -29.50 3.53 19.77
N LEU A 58 -28.26 3.66 20.24
CA LEU A 58 -27.94 4.48 21.41
C LEU A 58 -28.25 5.95 21.18
N VAL A 59 -27.91 6.49 20.01
CA VAL A 59 -28.22 7.87 19.61
C VAL A 59 -29.72 8.08 19.42
N LEU A 60 -30.42 7.15 18.77
CA LEU A 60 -31.88 7.22 18.57
C LEU A 60 -32.62 7.28 19.90
N VAL A 61 -32.27 6.41 20.84
CA VAL A 61 -32.86 6.38 22.17
C VAL A 61 -32.57 7.66 22.96
N LEU A 62 -31.32 8.16 22.88
CA LEU A 62 -30.94 9.40 23.57
C LEU A 62 -31.73 10.60 23.03
N ILE A 63 -31.95 10.68 21.71
CA ILE A 63 -32.75 11.75 21.09
C ILE A 63 -34.22 11.63 21.49
N ASP A 64 -34.78 10.43 21.49
CA ASP A 64 -36.19 10.21 21.91
C ASP A 64 -36.41 10.63 23.38
N PHE A 65 -35.47 10.33 24.24
CA PHE A 65 -35.48 10.74 25.65
C PHE A 65 -35.39 12.26 25.83
N LEU A 66 -34.54 12.94 25.03
CA LEU A 66 -34.32 14.40 25.11
C LEU A 66 -35.43 15.22 24.42
N SER A 67 -36.17 14.63 23.49
CA SER A 67 -37.16 15.34 22.67
C SER A 67 -38.45 14.53 22.51
N PRO A 68 -39.24 14.32 23.57
CA PRO A 68 -40.45 13.47 23.56
C PRO A 68 -41.55 13.98 22.64
N ALA A 69 -41.42 15.20 22.09
CA ALA A 69 -42.42 15.80 21.18
C ALA A 69 -42.40 15.22 19.74
N ARG A 70 -41.35 14.44 19.35
CA ARG A 70 -41.26 13.79 18.06
C ARG A 70 -40.96 12.30 18.26
N SER A 71 -41.68 11.45 17.53
CA SER A 71 -41.48 10.00 17.66
C SER A 71 -40.03 9.60 17.23
N GLY A 72 -39.39 8.68 17.95
CA GLY A 72 -38.07 8.17 17.65
C GLY A 72 -37.93 7.62 16.21
N MET A 73 -39.09 7.17 15.62
CA MET A 73 -39.16 6.71 14.24
C MET A 73 -38.86 7.83 13.22
N GLN A 74 -39.31 9.06 13.43
CA GLN A 74 -39.03 10.20 12.55
C GLN A 74 -37.53 10.58 12.58
N TYR A 75 -36.87 10.45 13.73
CA TYR A 75 -35.44 10.63 13.84
C TYR A 75 -34.64 9.50 13.17
N ALA A 76 -35.17 8.27 13.20
CA ALA A 76 -34.55 7.13 12.51
C ALA A 76 -34.49 7.34 10.99
N ASP A 77 -35.61 7.81 10.40
CA ASP A 77 -35.68 8.10 8.97
C ASP A 77 -34.72 9.23 8.56
N LEU A 78 -34.67 10.32 9.31
CA LEU A 78 -33.74 11.43 9.06
C LEU A 78 -32.30 10.99 9.20
N ARG A 79 -31.95 10.18 10.21
CA ARG A 79 -30.60 9.66 10.43
C ARG A 79 -30.15 8.74 9.31
N LEU A 80 -31.06 7.90 8.81
CA LEU A 80 -30.81 7.03 7.66
C LEU A 80 -30.54 7.87 6.40
N LEU A 81 -31.35 8.89 6.16
CA LEU A 81 -31.23 9.79 5.03
C LEU A 81 -29.91 10.57 5.06
N ASP A 82 -29.53 11.15 6.20
CA ASP A 82 -28.26 11.85 6.39
C ASP A 82 -27.06 10.92 6.14
N THR A 83 -27.15 9.68 6.61
CA THR A 83 -26.09 8.69 6.41
C THR A 83 -26.00 8.29 4.94
N LEU A 84 -27.13 8.05 4.26
CA LEU A 84 -27.16 7.75 2.83
C LEU A 84 -26.62 8.91 2.00
N MET A 85 -27.03 10.15 2.30
CA MET A 85 -26.50 11.35 1.65
C MET A 85 -25.00 11.50 1.85
N GLY A 86 -24.50 11.36 3.08
CA GLY A 86 -23.08 11.42 3.38
C GLY A 86 -22.29 10.34 2.65
N CYS A 87 -22.81 9.11 2.58
CA CYS A 87 -22.19 8.04 1.81
C CYS A 87 -22.24 8.30 0.31
N ALA A 88 -23.34 8.82 -0.22
CA ALA A 88 -23.49 9.19 -1.63
C ALA A 88 -22.48 10.28 -2.03
N ILE A 89 -22.30 11.29 -1.20
CA ILE A 89 -21.31 12.36 -1.40
C ILE A 89 -19.89 11.77 -1.43
N VAL A 90 -19.54 10.92 -0.46
CA VAL A 90 -18.20 10.28 -0.42
C VAL A 90 -17.96 9.38 -1.62
N LEU A 91 -18.97 8.63 -2.07
CA LEU A 91 -18.87 7.79 -3.27
C LEU A 91 -18.76 8.64 -4.54
N LEU A 92 -19.56 9.69 -4.66
CA LEU A 92 -19.56 10.57 -5.82
C LEU A 92 -18.22 11.32 -5.94
N PHE A 93 -17.79 11.98 -4.89
CA PHE A 93 -16.57 12.78 -4.88
C PHE A 93 -15.30 11.95 -4.73
N GLY A 94 -15.33 10.89 -3.91
CA GLY A 94 -14.15 10.06 -3.66
C GLY A 94 -13.91 8.98 -4.71
N TYR A 95 -14.94 8.58 -5.46
CA TYR A 95 -14.82 7.46 -6.40
C TYR A 95 -15.06 7.89 -7.86
N LEU A 96 -16.03 8.76 -8.13
CA LEU A 96 -16.41 9.16 -9.49
C LEU A 96 -15.65 10.40 -9.97
N LEU A 97 -15.50 11.44 -9.11
CA LEU A 97 -14.87 12.70 -9.48
C LEU A 97 -13.36 12.75 -9.23
N TRP A 98 -12.81 11.83 -8.40
CA TRP A 98 -11.37 11.77 -8.17
C TRP A 98 -10.74 10.79 -9.15
N PRO A 99 -10.04 11.27 -10.19
CA PRO A 99 -9.40 10.37 -11.15
C PRO A 99 -8.36 9.48 -10.47
N ARG A 100 -8.27 8.24 -10.92
CA ARG A 100 -7.34 7.18 -10.46
C ARG A 100 -5.88 7.58 -10.70
N ARG A 101 -5.36 8.55 -9.94
CA ARG A 101 -3.97 9.02 -10.05
C ARG A 101 -2.95 8.08 -9.39
N HIS A 102 -3.39 7.14 -8.56
CA HIS A 102 -2.48 6.37 -7.73
C HIS A 102 -1.69 5.30 -8.48
N ALA A 103 -2.20 4.76 -9.58
CA ALA A 103 -1.43 3.85 -10.43
C ALA A 103 -0.24 4.57 -11.09
N SER A 104 -0.42 5.82 -11.54
CA SER A 104 0.66 6.63 -12.09
C SER A 104 1.68 7.05 -11.02
N GLU A 105 1.24 7.38 -9.80
CA GLU A 105 2.10 7.68 -8.67
C GLU A 105 3.00 6.47 -8.31
N LEU A 106 2.44 5.26 -8.32
CA LEU A 106 3.20 4.05 -8.04
C LEU A 106 4.25 3.77 -9.13
N GLN A 107 3.88 3.90 -10.41
CA GLN A 107 4.80 3.75 -11.53
C GLN A 107 5.93 4.80 -11.50
N GLU A 108 5.59 6.04 -11.18
CA GLU A 108 6.57 7.11 -11.05
C GLU A 108 7.52 6.86 -9.87
N SER A 109 7.01 6.48 -8.70
CA SER A 109 7.82 6.12 -7.53
C SER A 109 8.76 4.95 -7.83
N MET A 110 8.30 3.96 -8.62
CA MET A 110 9.11 2.83 -9.07
C MET A 110 10.22 3.30 -10.03
N ALA A 111 9.92 4.21 -10.95
CA ALA A 111 10.91 4.77 -11.87
C ALA A 111 11.98 5.57 -11.11
N GLN A 112 11.58 6.39 -10.15
CA GLN A 112 12.50 7.15 -9.31
C GLN A 112 13.38 6.25 -8.44
N ALA A 113 12.82 5.21 -7.83
CA ALA A 113 13.59 4.24 -7.04
C ALA A 113 14.63 3.53 -7.91
N ARG A 114 14.25 3.11 -9.12
CA ARG A 114 15.13 2.45 -10.07
C ARG A 114 16.29 3.34 -10.52
N GLN A 115 16.01 4.62 -10.83
CA GLN A 115 17.04 5.59 -11.17
C GLN A 115 18.00 5.83 -9.99
N ALA A 116 17.48 5.94 -8.77
CA ALA A 116 18.30 6.12 -7.59
C ALA A 116 19.19 4.91 -7.30
N ILE A 117 18.69 3.68 -7.49
CA ILE A 117 19.46 2.43 -7.35
C ILE A 117 20.54 2.35 -8.44
N ALA A 118 20.21 2.70 -9.68
CA ALA A 118 21.17 2.73 -10.77
C ALA A 118 22.31 3.74 -10.53
N HIS A 119 21.96 4.93 -10.04
CA HIS A 119 22.94 5.96 -9.68
C HIS A 119 23.82 5.51 -8.51
N TYR A 120 23.22 4.87 -7.49
CA TYR A 120 23.97 4.30 -6.38
C TYR A 120 24.97 3.23 -6.86
N LEU A 121 24.54 2.31 -7.73
CA LEU A 121 25.43 1.32 -8.33
C LEU A 121 26.56 1.98 -9.12
N GLN A 122 26.26 3.00 -9.93
CA GLN A 122 27.26 3.74 -10.69
C GLN A 122 28.36 4.29 -9.76
N LEU A 123 27.96 5.00 -8.70
CA LEU A 123 28.93 5.58 -7.76
C LEU A 123 29.71 4.54 -6.98
N VAL A 124 29.11 3.39 -6.64
CA VAL A 124 29.82 2.27 -6.01
C VAL A 124 30.88 1.70 -6.95
N LEU A 125 30.61 1.59 -8.25
CA LEU A 125 31.58 1.14 -9.24
C LEU A 125 32.69 2.17 -9.44
N ASP A 126 32.35 3.46 -9.52
CA ASP A 126 33.33 4.54 -9.73
C ASP A 126 34.24 4.74 -8.51
N HIS A 127 33.71 4.59 -7.29
CA HIS A 127 34.44 4.77 -6.02
C HIS A 127 34.77 3.44 -5.32
N ARG A 128 34.95 2.36 -6.06
CA ARG A 128 35.11 0.98 -5.60
C ARG A 128 36.07 0.81 -4.41
N LEU A 129 37.17 1.52 -4.38
CA LEU A 129 38.17 1.47 -3.32
C LEU A 129 37.95 2.47 -2.18
N GLN A 130 36.85 3.23 -2.26
CA GLN A 130 36.44 4.25 -1.28
C GLN A 130 34.95 4.13 -0.94
N PRO A 131 34.52 3.00 -0.34
CA PRO A 131 33.10 2.72 -0.09
C PRO A 131 32.44 3.69 0.88
N GLU A 132 33.24 4.38 1.69
CA GLU A 132 32.77 5.38 2.67
C GLU A 132 32.85 6.82 2.14
N SER A 133 33.10 7.03 0.84
CA SER A 133 33.07 8.38 0.27
C SER A 133 31.70 9.04 0.53
N ALA A 134 31.72 10.38 0.66
CA ALA A 134 30.51 11.15 0.91
C ALA A 134 29.46 10.91 -0.18
N ASP A 135 29.90 10.84 -1.45
CA ASP A 135 29.03 10.65 -2.62
C ASP A 135 28.34 9.28 -2.61
N VAL A 136 29.07 8.20 -2.30
CA VAL A 136 28.52 6.84 -2.17
C VAL A 136 27.53 6.77 -1.01
N SER A 137 27.86 7.39 0.12
CA SER A 137 26.99 7.43 1.31
C SER A 137 25.73 8.22 1.06
N GLU A 138 25.77 9.31 0.29
CA GLU A 138 24.61 10.10 -0.10
C GLU A 138 23.73 9.33 -1.07
N ALA A 139 24.31 8.75 -2.13
CA ALA A 139 23.58 7.94 -3.10
C ALA A 139 22.88 6.72 -2.44
N ARG A 140 23.56 6.06 -1.49
CA ARG A 140 22.96 5.00 -0.69
C ARG A 140 21.72 5.49 0.07
N ARG A 141 21.83 6.60 0.78
CA ARG A 141 20.69 7.19 1.51
C ARG A 141 19.54 7.56 0.57
N ALA A 142 19.86 8.15 -0.59
CA ALA A 142 18.87 8.49 -1.60
C ALA A 142 18.15 7.25 -2.15
N ALA A 143 18.87 6.17 -2.47
CA ALA A 143 18.31 4.92 -2.97
C ALA A 143 17.36 4.27 -1.94
N TYR A 144 17.78 4.15 -0.68
CA TYR A 144 16.93 3.62 0.38
C TYR A 144 15.74 4.54 0.69
N GLY A 145 15.91 5.87 0.63
CA GLY A 145 14.82 6.83 0.74
C GLY A 145 13.75 6.61 -0.32
N LYS A 146 14.15 6.45 -1.59
CA LYS A 146 13.22 6.15 -2.68
C LYS A 146 12.53 4.79 -2.55
N LEU A 147 13.18 3.79 -1.96
CA LEU A 147 12.54 2.52 -1.62
C LEU A 147 11.46 2.68 -0.54
N VAL A 148 11.69 3.54 0.44
CA VAL A 148 10.68 3.87 1.47
C VAL A 148 9.49 4.59 0.84
N ASP A 149 9.72 5.59 -0.02
CA ASP A 149 8.67 6.32 -0.74
C ASP A 149 7.82 5.35 -1.60
N MET A 150 8.48 4.44 -2.32
CA MET A 150 7.83 3.42 -3.13
C MET A 150 6.96 2.46 -2.29
N ARG A 151 7.44 2.04 -1.10
CA ARG A 151 6.65 1.21 -0.17
C ARG A 151 5.43 1.97 0.35
N ALA A 152 5.58 3.25 0.68
CA ALA A 152 4.48 4.10 1.12
C ALA A 152 3.44 4.29 0.02
N ALA A 153 3.86 4.54 -1.23
CA ALA A 153 2.98 4.63 -2.38
C ALA A 153 2.20 3.31 -2.61
N LEU A 154 2.88 2.17 -2.51
CA LEU A 154 2.26 0.85 -2.61
C LEU A 154 1.21 0.63 -1.52
N GLN A 155 1.53 0.92 -0.25
CA GLN A 155 0.59 0.79 0.86
C GLN A 155 -0.65 1.68 0.68
N LYS A 156 -0.46 2.90 0.19
CA LYS A 156 -1.55 3.84 -0.13
C LYS A 156 -2.45 3.27 -1.21
N SER A 157 -1.88 2.74 -2.31
CA SER A 157 -2.62 2.14 -3.41
C SER A 157 -3.34 0.84 -3.01
N MET A 158 -2.74 0.01 -2.16
CA MET A 158 -3.38 -1.21 -1.63
C MET A 158 -4.57 -0.92 -0.70
N ALA A 159 -4.62 0.27 -0.09
CA ALA A 159 -5.74 0.70 0.74
C ALA A 159 -6.96 1.17 -0.06
N GLU A 160 -6.85 1.26 -1.39
CA GLU A 160 -7.96 1.62 -2.27
C GLU A 160 -8.99 0.48 -2.40
N PRO A 161 -10.26 0.84 -2.68
CA PRO A 161 -11.29 -0.17 -2.95
C PRO A 161 -10.96 -1.02 -4.19
N PRO A 162 -11.45 -2.26 -4.25
CA PRO A 162 -11.32 -3.09 -5.46
C PRO A 162 -11.88 -2.37 -6.72
N PRO A 163 -11.28 -2.57 -7.91
CA PRO A 163 -10.17 -3.49 -8.22
C PRO A 163 -8.78 -2.93 -7.95
N ALA A 164 -8.62 -1.60 -7.77
CA ALA A 164 -7.33 -0.91 -7.70
C ALA A 164 -6.39 -1.46 -6.61
N GLY A 165 -6.92 -1.77 -5.42
CA GLY A 165 -6.11 -2.35 -4.35
C GLY A 165 -5.54 -3.73 -4.69
N TYR A 166 -6.25 -4.56 -5.45
CA TYR A 166 -5.75 -5.85 -5.92
C TYR A 166 -4.68 -5.70 -7.01
N GLU A 167 -4.87 -4.75 -7.93
CA GLU A 167 -3.88 -4.43 -8.95
C GLU A 167 -2.58 -3.92 -8.30
N ALA A 168 -2.70 -3.07 -7.28
CA ALA A 168 -1.55 -2.59 -6.52
C ALA A 168 -0.81 -3.72 -5.80
N ALA A 169 -1.50 -4.73 -5.28
CA ALA A 169 -0.87 -5.87 -4.60
C ALA A 169 0.09 -6.65 -5.50
N ALA A 170 -0.15 -6.68 -6.83
CA ALA A 170 0.74 -7.31 -7.79
C ALA A 170 2.15 -6.67 -7.86
N TRP A 171 2.29 -5.42 -7.38
CA TRP A 171 3.56 -4.70 -7.36
C TRP A 171 4.44 -5.04 -6.14
N PHE A 172 3.88 -5.70 -5.12
CA PHE A 172 4.62 -6.05 -3.90
C PHE A 172 5.92 -6.83 -4.16
N PRO A 173 5.93 -7.86 -5.02
CA PRO A 173 7.17 -8.58 -5.34
C PRO A 173 8.22 -7.72 -6.04
N LEU A 174 7.80 -6.73 -6.85
CA LEU A 174 8.71 -5.79 -7.52
C LEU A 174 9.43 -4.88 -6.53
N VAL A 175 8.70 -4.40 -5.52
CA VAL A 175 9.28 -3.63 -4.40
C VAL A 175 10.31 -4.46 -3.64
N ALA A 176 10.02 -5.73 -3.41
CA ALA A 176 10.96 -6.65 -2.76
C ALA A 176 12.22 -6.91 -3.61
N CYS A 177 12.07 -7.05 -4.94
CA CYS A 177 13.21 -7.18 -5.85
C CYS A 177 14.12 -5.95 -5.81
N ALA A 178 13.54 -4.75 -5.86
CA ALA A 178 14.29 -3.50 -5.78
C ALA A 178 15.07 -3.36 -4.46
N ALA A 179 14.46 -3.76 -3.34
CA ALA A 179 15.10 -3.75 -2.04
C ALA A 179 16.31 -4.72 -1.98
N ARG A 180 16.12 -5.98 -2.44
CA ARG A 180 17.21 -6.96 -2.45
C ARG A 180 18.37 -6.55 -3.38
N LEU A 181 18.04 -5.89 -4.50
CA LEU A 181 19.07 -5.35 -5.39
C LEU A 181 19.89 -4.25 -4.69
N CYS A 182 19.24 -3.34 -3.98
CA CYS A 182 19.89 -2.29 -3.22
C CYS A 182 20.77 -2.87 -2.10
N ASP A 183 20.29 -3.92 -1.41
CA ASP A 183 21.05 -4.63 -0.38
C ASP A 183 22.29 -5.34 -0.98
N ALA A 184 22.16 -5.97 -2.15
CA ALA A 184 23.27 -6.62 -2.83
C ALA A 184 24.38 -5.61 -3.24
N ILE A 185 23.98 -4.42 -3.74
CA ILE A 185 24.91 -3.34 -4.04
C ILE A 185 25.63 -2.87 -2.76
N THR A 186 24.92 -2.78 -1.65
CA THR A 186 25.51 -2.36 -0.36
C THR A 186 26.51 -3.38 0.16
N VAL A 187 26.18 -4.68 0.05
CA VAL A 187 27.13 -5.76 0.42
C VAL A 187 28.37 -5.71 -0.46
N TYR A 188 28.21 -5.56 -1.77
CA TYR A 188 29.30 -5.43 -2.70
C TYR A 188 30.17 -4.21 -2.39
N SER A 189 29.59 -3.05 -2.12
CA SER A 189 30.31 -1.82 -1.75
C SER A 189 31.26 -2.02 -0.58
N ALA A 190 30.92 -2.89 0.38
CA ALA A 190 31.74 -3.20 1.55
C ALA A 190 32.84 -4.26 1.28
N SER A 191 32.71 -5.04 0.21
CA SER A 191 33.58 -6.21 -0.07
C SER A 191 34.25 -6.17 -1.43
N ALA A 192 34.14 -5.07 -2.19
CA ALA A 192 34.67 -4.93 -3.55
C ALA A 192 36.15 -5.29 -3.64
N SER A 193 36.51 -6.05 -4.67
CA SER A 193 37.88 -6.48 -4.93
C SER A 193 38.75 -5.33 -5.42
N ALA A 194 40.02 -5.32 -5.02
CA ALA A 194 40.99 -4.35 -5.55
C ALA A 194 41.33 -4.60 -7.05
N GLN A 195 41.26 -5.86 -7.48
CA GLN A 195 41.55 -6.28 -8.86
C GLN A 195 40.42 -7.21 -9.33
N PRO A 196 39.32 -6.68 -9.88
CA PRO A 196 38.25 -7.49 -10.43
C PRO A 196 38.69 -8.17 -11.72
N ASP A 197 38.03 -9.26 -12.09
CA ASP A 197 38.16 -9.84 -13.41
C ASP A 197 37.66 -8.84 -14.47
N GLU A 198 38.42 -8.74 -15.58
CA GLU A 198 38.15 -7.75 -16.62
C GLU A 198 36.74 -7.96 -17.27
N GLN A 199 36.32 -9.20 -17.43
CA GLN A 199 35.02 -9.53 -18.03
C GLN A 199 33.86 -9.25 -17.07
N GLU A 200 34.03 -9.59 -15.78
CA GLU A 200 33.03 -9.26 -14.72
C GLU A 200 32.87 -7.74 -14.62
N TRP A 201 33.97 -7.02 -14.64
CA TRP A 201 33.96 -5.57 -14.54
C TRP A 201 33.31 -4.90 -15.75
N ALA A 202 33.65 -5.31 -16.97
CA ALA A 202 33.05 -4.78 -18.18
C ALA A 202 31.53 -5.01 -18.22
N TRP A 203 31.04 -6.13 -17.68
CA TRP A 203 29.64 -6.42 -17.56
C TRP A 203 28.98 -5.51 -16.51
N LEU A 204 29.54 -5.37 -15.31
CA LEU A 204 29.01 -4.53 -14.24
C LEU A 204 28.89 -3.06 -14.64
N GLN A 205 29.82 -2.53 -15.43
CA GLN A 205 29.77 -1.15 -15.91
C GLN A 205 28.55 -0.83 -16.79
N GLN A 206 27.94 -1.83 -17.42
CA GLN A 206 26.73 -1.65 -18.25
C GLN A 206 25.45 -1.67 -17.41
N MET A 207 25.51 -2.18 -16.19
CA MET A 207 24.33 -2.42 -15.36
C MET A 207 23.59 -1.17 -14.91
N PRO A 208 24.24 -0.05 -14.53
CA PRO A 208 23.52 1.15 -14.15
C PRO A 208 22.53 1.62 -15.23
N GLN A 209 22.98 1.62 -16.49
CA GLN A 209 22.12 2.02 -17.62
C GLN A 209 20.98 1.01 -17.88
N ALA A 210 21.28 -0.29 -17.82
CA ALA A 210 20.28 -1.34 -17.99
C ALA A 210 19.21 -1.30 -16.90
N ILE A 211 19.59 -1.05 -15.65
CA ILE A 211 18.66 -0.89 -14.52
C ILE A 211 17.82 0.37 -14.68
N ALA A 212 18.42 1.51 -15.01
CA ALA A 212 17.70 2.77 -15.20
C ALA A 212 16.69 2.71 -16.36
N GLY A 213 17.11 2.14 -17.50
CA GLY A 213 16.35 2.11 -18.75
C GLY A 213 15.33 0.97 -18.88
N LEU A 214 15.24 0.02 -17.95
CA LEU A 214 14.49 -1.24 -18.11
C LEU A 214 14.91 -2.04 -19.36
N GLN A 215 16.17 -1.91 -19.75
CA GLN A 215 16.70 -2.66 -20.89
C GLN A 215 16.93 -4.12 -20.49
N SER A 216 16.88 -5.01 -21.48
CA SER A 216 17.28 -6.41 -21.30
C SER A 216 18.76 -6.45 -20.87
N LEU A 217 19.08 -7.32 -19.93
CA LEU A 217 20.47 -7.51 -19.51
C LEU A 217 21.31 -8.04 -20.67
N PRO A 218 22.55 -7.59 -20.82
CA PRO A 218 23.48 -8.19 -21.77
C PRO A 218 23.66 -9.67 -21.46
N GLU A 219 23.87 -10.48 -22.52
CA GLU A 219 24.14 -11.90 -22.34
C GLU A 219 25.38 -12.10 -21.45
N LEU A 220 25.22 -12.95 -20.45
CA LEU A 220 26.30 -13.28 -19.53
C LEU A 220 27.03 -14.52 -20.05
N PRO A 221 28.35 -14.47 -20.25
CA PRO A 221 29.15 -15.66 -20.53
C PRO A 221 29.00 -16.67 -19.37
N ALA A 222 28.75 -17.95 -19.71
CA ALA A 222 28.48 -18.99 -18.70
C ALA A 222 29.63 -19.14 -17.67
N GLN A 223 30.84 -18.76 -18.04
CA GLN A 223 32.04 -18.81 -17.21
C GLN A 223 31.99 -17.85 -16.00
N LEU A 224 31.20 -16.78 -16.06
CA LEU A 224 31.08 -15.79 -14.96
C LEU A 224 30.13 -16.20 -13.84
N LEU A 225 29.44 -17.32 -13.95
CA LEU A 225 28.46 -17.76 -12.96
C LEU A 225 29.04 -18.58 -11.80
N ASP A 226 30.24 -19.16 -11.96
CA ASP A 226 30.82 -20.07 -10.99
C ASP A 226 31.87 -19.37 -10.09
N GLY A 227 32.01 -18.06 -10.19
CA GLY A 227 32.97 -17.26 -9.43
C GLY A 227 32.56 -17.08 -7.97
N HIS A 228 33.56 -17.06 -7.09
CA HIS A 228 33.37 -16.74 -5.65
C HIS A 228 33.79 -15.30 -5.36
N SER A 229 34.06 -14.49 -6.37
CA SER A 229 34.42 -13.08 -6.25
C SER A 229 33.22 -12.24 -5.75
N PRO A 230 33.43 -11.11 -5.07
CA PRO A 230 32.38 -10.17 -4.74
C PRO A 230 31.59 -9.69 -5.99
N GLU A 231 32.29 -9.52 -7.10
CA GLU A 231 31.78 -9.12 -8.40
C GLU A 231 30.81 -10.19 -8.95
N SER A 232 31.22 -11.46 -8.96
CA SER A 232 30.34 -12.55 -9.42
C SER A 232 29.08 -12.72 -8.55
N GLN A 233 29.18 -12.49 -7.24
CA GLN A 233 28.02 -12.50 -6.34
C GLN A 233 27.06 -11.35 -6.63
N LEU A 234 27.57 -10.15 -6.92
CA LEU A 234 26.75 -9.02 -7.32
C LEU A 234 26.08 -9.29 -8.68
N ILE A 235 26.82 -9.82 -9.67
CA ILE A 235 26.31 -10.21 -10.99
C ILE A 235 25.16 -11.22 -10.84
N ALA A 236 25.35 -12.26 -10.05
CA ALA A 236 24.31 -13.28 -9.80
C ALA A 236 23.06 -12.67 -9.15
N SER A 237 23.24 -11.75 -8.21
CA SER A 237 22.14 -11.04 -7.55
C SER A 237 21.38 -10.14 -8.53
N ILE A 238 22.07 -9.32 -9.32
CA ILE A 238 21.47 -8.44 -10.34
C ILE A 238 20.67 -9.30 -11.33
N ARG A 239 21.24 -10.37 -11.85
CA ARG A 239 20.57 -11.26 -12.79
C ARG A 239 19.31 -11.89 -12.21
N LYS A 240 19.40 -12.45 -11.01
CA LYS A 240 18.27 -13.06 -10.31
C LYS A 240 17.12 -12.07 -10.12
N GLU A 241 17.41 -10.88 -9.60
CA GLU A 241 16.38 -9.90 -9.31
C GLU A 241 15.80 -9.27 -10.58
N THR A 242 16.63 -9.05 -11.61
CA THR A 242 16.15 -8.51 -12.89
C THR A 242 15.27 -9.50 -13.65
N HIS A 243 15.67 -10.77 -13.73
CA HIS A 243 14.85 -11.81 -14.35
C HIS A 243 13.52 -12.04 -13.60
N THR A 244 13.55 -11.96 -12.27
CA THR A 244 12.34 -12.03 -11.46
C THR A 244 11.45 -10.81 -11.72
N ARG A 245 12.03 -9.62 -11.83
CA ARG A 245 11.33 -8.38 -12.16
C ARG A 245 10.64 -8.45 -13.52
N GLU A 246 11.31 -8.89 -14.57
CA GLU A 246 10.73 -9.00 -15.91
C GLU A 246 9.47 -9.84 -15.92
N ARG A 247 9.55 -11.06 -15.36
CA ARG A 247 8.39 -11.95 -15.25
C ARG A 247 7.22 -11.40 -14.43
N LEU A 248 7.53 -10.58 -13.41
CA LEU A 248 6.51 -9.99 -12.54
C LEU A 248 5.92 -8.72 -13.14
N TYR A 249 6.74 -7.93 -13.84
CA TYR A 249 6.30 -6.70 -14.48
C TYR A 249 5.28 -6.99 -15.58
N GLU A 250 5.51 -8.00 -16.41
CA GLU A 250 4.54 -8.46 -17.40
C GLU A 250 3.19 -8.83 -16.76
N LYS A 251 3.21 -9.50 -15.60
CA LYS A 251 1.99 -9.87 -14.88
C LYS A 251 1.29 -8.68 -14.20
N ALA A 252 2.03 -7.67 -13.77
CA ALA A 252 1.49 -6.51 -13.08
C ALA A 252 0.90 -5.46 -14.05
N VAL A 253 1.48 -5.34 -15.25
CA VAL A 253 1.09 -4.33 -16.26
C VAL A 253 0.05 -4.85 -17.25
N ALA A 254 0.02 -6.14 -17.53
CA ALA A 254 -0.92 -6.76 -18.48
C ALA A 254 -2.40 -6.45 -18.18
N PRO A 255 -2.90 -6.47 -16.92
CA PRO A 255 -4.30 -6.15 -16.64
C PRO A 255 -4.65 -4.68 -16.89
N THR A 256 -3.70 -3.77 -16.75
CA THR A 256 -3.92 -2.31 -16.90
C THR A 256 -4.08 -1.92 -18.38
N ALA A 257 -3.44 -2.62 -19.29
CA ALA A 257 -3.55 -2.41 -20.74
C ALA A 257 -4.90 -2.89 -21.29
N ALA A 258 -5.45 -3.98 -20.73
CA ALA A 258 -6.76 -4.53 -21.14
C ALA A 258 -7.96 -3.70 -20.63
N ALA A 259 -7.77 -2.84 -19.64
CA ALA A 259 -8.82 -1.96 -19.11
C ALA A 259 -8.84 -0.56 -19.77
N ALA A 260 -7.89 -0.29 -20.68
CA ALA A 260 -7.74 0.98 -21.40
C ALA A 260 -8.23 0.91 -22.86
N THR A 261 -8.60 -0.29 -23.35
CA THR A 261 -9.29 -0.53 -24.63
C THR A 261 -10.77 -0.82 -24.41
#